data_1e6decda9b3bc4284883079da1cc3867
#
_entry.id   1e6decda9b3bc4284883079da1cc3867
#
_cell.length_a   1.000
_cell.length_b   1.000
_cell.length_c   1.000
_cell.angle_alpha   90.00
_cell.angle_beta   90.00
_cell.angle_gamma   90.00
#
_symmetry.space_group_name_H-M   'P 1'
#
loop_
_entity.id
_entity.type
_entity.pdbx_description
1 polymer ?
#
loop_
_entity_poly.entity_id
_entity_poly.type
_entity_poly.pdbx_seq_one_letter_code
_entity_poly.pdbx_strand_id
1 'polypeptide(L)'
;MPNPFRFFASGKDKPTLDDREKIDKLYKRSRLSIILVITIGYGFAYPLRLVLSVIKKPLIDGGIFSADELGMIGSALFYVYAFGKLTNGFLADHANIKRFFATGVLVSALINLAMGWSTLLWVWVILWGLNGWFQGFGAPTGAVALSNWFSNRERGRYYGIWSVAHSVGEGLTFLVVAP
;
A
#
# COMPACT_ATOMS: atom_id res chain seq x y z
N MET A 1 -19.11 23.80 -1.71
CA MET A 1 -18.46 22.80 -0.83
C MET A 1 -17.09 22.48 -1.38
N PRO A 2 -16.03 22.40 -0.58
CA PRO A 2 -14.71 22.02 -1.08
C PRO A 2 -14.78 20.57 -1.61
N ASN A 3 -14.34 20.39 -2.86
CA ASN A 3 -14.33 19.08 -3.51
C ASN A 3 -13.34 18.15 -2.75
N PRO A 4 -13.77 17.07 -2.10
CA PRO A 4 -12.91 16.19 -1.31
C PRO A 4 -11.80 15.55 -2.17
N PHE A 5 -12.02 15.39 -3.46
CA PHE A 5 -11.03 14.87 -4.39
C PHE A 5 -9.88 15.85 -4.69
N ARG A 6 -10.02 17.13 -4.31
CA ARG A 6 -8.95 18.12 -4.46
C ARG A 6 -7.68 17.76 -3.67
N PHE A 7 -7.84 16.99 -2.60
CA PHE A 7 -6.70 16.47 -1.83
C PHE A 7 -5.81 15.55 -2.69
N PHE A 8 -6.39 14.77 -3.57
CA PHE A 8 -5.65 13.87 -4.46
C PHE A 8 -5.22 14.52 -5.77
N ALA A 9 -5.65 15.74 -6.05
CA ALA A 9 -5.27 16.43 -7.27
C ALA A 9 -3.76 16.67 -7.34
N SER A 10 -3.21 16.56 -8.55
CA SER A 10 -1.85 17.00 -8.84
C SER A 10 -1.70 18.49 -8.53
N GLY A 11 -0.56 18.88 -7.98
CA GLY A 11 -0.27 20.31 -7.75
C GLY A 11 -0.15 21.07 -9.08
N LYS A 12 -0.23 22.41 -8.98
CA LYS A 12 0.08 23.27 -10.14
C LYS A 12 1.52 23.05 -10.61
N ASP A 13 1.74 23.11 -11.91
CA ASP A 13 3.08 23.04 -12.47
C ASP A 13 3.95 24.18 -11.91
N LYS A 14 5.17 23.81 -11.55
CA LYS A 14 6.17 24.79 -11.10
C LYS A 14 6.85 25.42 -12.31
N PRO A 15 7.42 26.64 -12.17
CA PRO A 15 8.21 27.25 -13.22
C PRO A 15 9.31 26.30 -13.71
N THR A 16 9.58 26.32 -15.00
CA THR A 16 10.68 25.58 -15.61
C THR A 16 12.02 26.08 -15.07
N LEU A 17 12.94 25.14 -14.87
CA LEU A 17 14.31 25.46 -14.45
C LEU A 17 15.19 25.48 -15.71
N ASP A 18 15.99 26.51 -15.87
CA ASP A 18 16.88 26.69 -17.04
C ASP A 18 18.31 26.17 -16.78
N ASP A 19 18.69 26.01 -15.53
CA ASP A 19 20.01 25.55 -15.09
C ASP A 19 20.12 24.01 -15.16
N ARG A 20 20.87 23.51 -16.14
CA ARG A 20 21.07 22.07 -16.39
C ARG A 20 21.69 21.34 -15.21
N GLU A 21 22.68 21.91 -14.56
CA GLU A 21 23.35 21.25 -13.42
C GLU A 21 22.38 21.07 -12.25
N LYS A 22 21.59 22.09 -11.98
CA LYS A 22 20.55 22.06 -10.96
C LYS A 22 19.45 21.07 -11.27
N ILE A 23 19.05 20.98 -12.54
CA ILE A 23 18.06 20.00 -13.01
C ILE A 23 18.57 18.59 -12.79
N ASP A 24 19.79 18.28 -13.21
CA ASP A 24 20.38 16.93 -13.07
C ASP A 24 20.51 16.51 -11.60
N LYS A 25 20.94 17.42 -10.74
CA LYS A 25 21.06 17.18 -9.30
C LYS A 25 19.70 16.89 -8.65
N LEU A 26 18.69 17.72 -8.97
CA LEU A 26 17.33 17.51 -8.47
C LEU A 26 16.72 16.21 -9.01
N TYR A 27 16.93 15.90 -10.29
CA TYR A 27 16.42 14.69 -10.91
C TYR A 27 17.00 13.43 -10.25
N LYS A 28 18.32 13.36 -10.08
CA LYS A 28 18.99 12.24 -9.40
C LYS A 28 18.48 12.06 -7.97
N ARG A 29 18.38 13.16 -7.20
CA ARG A 29 17.85 13.13 -5.83
C ARG A 29 16.40 12.68 -5.77
N SER A 30 15.57 13.16 -6.67
CA SER A 30 14.14 12.79 -6.73
C SER A 30 13.96 11.32 -7.08
N ARG A 31 14.71 10.79 -8.06
CA ARG A 31 14.68 9.36 -8.41
C ARG A 31 15.07 8.46 -7.24
N LEU A 32 16.15 8.81 -6.54
CA LEU A 32 16.57 8.06 -5.35
C LEU A 32 15.50 8.11 -4.26
N SER A 33 14.98 9.29 -3.98
CA SER A 33 13.91 9.46 -2.99
C SER A 33 12.66 8.63 -3.34
N ILE A 34 12.27 8.62 -4.61
CA ILE A 34 11.07 7.89 -5.07
C ILE A 34 11.27 6.40 -4.89
N ILE A 35 12.39 5.83 -5.38
CA ILE A 35 12.62 4.38 -5.27
C ILE A 35 12.72 3.95 -3.81
N LEU A 36 13.36 4.73 -2.95
CA LEU A 36 13.42 4.44 -1.51
C LEU A 36 12.04 4.48 -0.87
N VAL A 37 11.25 5.53 -1.14
CA VAL A 37 9.92 5.70 -0.54
C VAL A 37 8.97 4.60 -0.98
N ILE A 38 8.92 4.26 -2.28
CA ILE A 38 8.02 3.19 -2.73
C ILE A 38 8.48 1.81 -2.26
N THR A 39 9.80 1.56 -2.15
CA THR A 39 10.32 0.26 -1.69
C THR A 39 10.12 0.10 -0.19
N ILE A 40 10.58 1.06 0.61
CA ILE A 40 10.46 1.01 2.08
C ILE A 40 8.98 1.10 2.50
N GLY A 41 8.24 2.06 1.94
CA GLY A 41 6.83 2.24 2.28
C GLY A 41 5.98 1.03 1.91
N TYR A 42 6.26 0.39 0.78
CA TYR A 42 5.56 -0.83 0.38
C TYR A 42 5.91 -2.00 1.28
N GLY A 43 7.19 -2.13 1.67
CA GLY A 43 7.64 -3.13 2.64
C GLY A 43 6.91 -3.00 3.99
N PHE A 44 6.76 -1.77 4.51
CA PHE A 44 6.00 -1.50 5.73
C PHE A 44 4.47 -1.68 5.58
N ALA A 45 3.92 -1.62 4.37
CA ALA A 45 2.52 -1.92 4.14
C ALA A 45 2.19 -3.42 4.24
N TYR A 46 3.18 -4.31 4.06
CA TYR A 46 3.00 -5.76 4.11
C TYR A 46 2.54 -6.28 5.47
N PRO A 47 3.12 -5.88 6.61
CA PRO A 47 2.61 -6.26 7.94
C PRO A 47 1.11 -5.97 8.11
N LEU A 48 0.63 -4.84 7.62
CA LEU A 48 -0.79 -4.46 7.71
C LEU A 48 -1.72 -5.36 6.87
N ARG A 49 -1.16 -6.08 5.92
CA ARG A 49 -1.87 -7.03 5.07
C ARG A 49 -1.78 -8.47 5.56
N LEU A 50 -0.64 -8.85 6.14
CA LEU A 50 -0.35 -10.23 6.49
C LEU A 50 -0.53 -10.55 7.98
N VAL A 51 -0.77 -9.54 8.82
CA VAL A 51 -0.94 -9.72 10.27
C VAL A 51 -1.95 -10.82 10.60
N LEU A 52 -3.08 -10.89 9.89
CA LEU A 52 -4.09 -11.92 10.10
C LEU A 52 -3.50 -13.33 9.94
N SER A 53 -2.60 -13.54 8.99
CA SER A 53 -1.98 -14.85 8.76
C SER A 53 -1.14 -15.31 9.94
N VAL A 54 -0.52 -14.39 10.65
CA VAL A 54 0.30 -14.68 11.84
C VAL A 54 -0.56 -14.92 13.08
N ILE A 55 -1.61 -14.11 13.28
CA ILE A 55 -2.44 -14.18 14.49
C ILE A 55 -3.58 -15.23 14.39
N LYS A 56 -3.73 -15.95 13.25
CA LYS A 56 -4.78 -16.98 13.09
C LYS A 56 -4.76 -18.02 14.21
N LYS A 57 -3.58 -18.57 14.50
CA LYS A 57 -3.47 -19.61 15.53
C LYS A 57 -3.87 -19.11 16.92
N PRO A 58 -3.34 -17.99 17.43
CA PRO A 58 -3.81 -17.40 18.68
C PRO A 58 -5.32 -17.13 18.75
N LEU A 59 -5.94 -16.70 17.63
CA LEU A 59 -7.38 -16.44 17.60
C LEU A 59 -8.22 -17.73 17.69
N ILE A 60 -7.74 -18.81 17.08
CA ILE A 60 -8.39 -20.13 17.17
C ILE A 60 -8.21 -20.72 18.57
N ASP A 61 -6.97 -20.73 19.08
CA ASP A 61 -6.65 -21.30 20.38
C ASP A 61 -7.36 -20.55 21.52
N GLY A 62 -7.58 -19.24 21.36
CA GLY A 62 -8.36 -18.40 22.28
C GLY A 62 -9.88 -18.53 22.12
N GLY A 63 -10.35 -19.34 21.18
CA GLY A 63 -11.80 -19.54 20.92
C GLY A 63 -12.54 -18.28 20.41
N ILE A 64 -11.80 -17.30 19.86
CA ILE A 64 -12.38 -16.04 19.37
C ILE A 64 -13.04 -16.27 18.01
N PHE A 65 -12.36 -16.99 17.11
CA PHE A 65 -12.86 -17.36 15.78
C PHE A 65 -12.51 -18.81 15.46
N SER A 66 -13.40 -19.47 14.72
CA SER A 66 -13.13 -20.77 14.10
C SER A 66 -12.23 -20.62 12.86
N ALA A 67 -11.68 -21.74 12.40
CA ALA A 67 -10.88 -21.76 11.16
C ALA A 67 -11.69 -21.29 9.93
N ASP A 68 -12.99 -21.68 9.86
CA ASP A 68 -13.88 -21.30 8.77
C ASP A 68 -14.18 -19.79 8.77
N GLU A 69 -14.42 -19.21 9.95
CA GLU A 69 -14.62 -17.77 10.11
C GLU A 69 -13.39 -16.97 9.69
N LEU A 70 -12.19 -17.42 10.08
CA LEU A 70 -10.94 -16.82 9.64
C LEU A 70 -10.68 -17.00 8.15
N GLY A 71 -11.17 -18.08 7.57
CA GLY A 71 -11.21 -18.29 6.12
C GLY A 71 -12.10 -17.27 5.42
N MET A 72 -13.29 -17.01 5.96
CA MET A 72 -14.23 -15.99 5.45
C MET A 72 -13.63 -14.59 5.54
N ILE A 73 -13.09 -14.21 6.69
CA ILE A 73 -12.42 -12.92 6.89
C ILE A 73 -11.27 -12.76 5.87
N GLY A 74 -10.40 -13.78 5.74
CA GLY A 74 -9.28 -13.74 4.79
C GLY A 74 -9.74 -13.58 3.35
N SER A 75 -10.80 -14.28 2.95
CA SER A 75 -11.37 -14.21 1.60
C SER A 75 -11.90 -12.81 1.28
N ALA A 76 -12.52 -12.13 2.23
CA ALA A 76 -13.04 -10.77 2.05
C ALA A 76 -11.93 -9.81 1.60
N LEU A 77 -10.74 -9.88 2.19
CA LEU A 77 -9.59 -9.07 1.77
C LEU A 77 -9.23 -9.35 0.30
N PHE A 78 -9.10 -10.62 -0.09
CA PHE A 78 -8.64 -10.96 -1.45
C PHE A 78 -9.62 -10.52 -2.52
N TYR A 79 -10.92 -10.73 -2.33
CA TYR A 79 -11.93 -10.30 -3.31
C TYR A 79 -11.97 -8.77 -3.44
N VAL A 80 -12.02 -8.06 -2.33
CA VAL A 80 -12.06 -6.59 -2.35
C VAL A 80 -10.73 -6.01 -2.87
N TYR A 81 -9.60 -6.63 -2.55
CA TYR A 81 -8.29 -6.25 -3.09
C TYR A 81 -8.21 -6.43 -4.60
N ALA A 82 -8.72 -7.54 -5.15
CA ALA A 82 -8.73 -7.78 -6.59
C ALA A 82 -9.54 -6.71 -7.32
N PHE A 83 -10.75 -6.41 -6.84
CA PHE A 83 -11.59 -5.34 -7.38
C PHE A 83 -10.94 -3.97 -7.18
N GLY A 84 -10.39 -3.73 -5.98
CA GLY A 84 -9.65 -2.52 -5.65
C GLY A 84 -8.48 -2.26 -6.59
N LYS A 85 -7.73 -3.27 -7.00
CA LYS A 85 -6.61 -3.12 -7.96
C LYS A 85 -7.05 -2.53 -9.30
N LEU A 86 -8.20 -2.97 -9.81
CA LEU A 86 -8.72 -2.46 -11.09
C LEU A 86 -9.06 -0.97 -10.99
N THR A 87 -9.83 -0.60 -9.97
CA THR A 87 -10.28 0.79 -9.77
C THR A 87 -9.16 1.70 -9.33
N ASN A 88 -8.30 1.24 -8.43
CA ASN A 88 -7.19 2.02 -7.89
C ASN A 88 -6.07 2.23 -8.93
N GLY A 89 -5.95 1.35 -9.94
CA GLY A 89 -5.08 1.58 -11.08
C GLY A 89 -5.46 2.86 -11.82
N PHE A 90 -6.72 2.98 -12.18
CA PHE A 90 -7.24 4.18 -12.84
C PHE A 90 -7.13 5.44 -11.95
N LEU A 91 -7.42 5.32 -10.67
CA LEU A 91 -7.32 6.43 -9.72
C LEU A 91 -5.88 6.91 -9.54
N ALA A 92 -4.90 5.99 -9.50
CA ALA A 92 -3.49 6.31 -9.33
C ALA A 92 -2.93 7.12 -10.51
N ASP A 93 -3.39 6.87 -11.74
CA ASP A 93 -2.96 7.60 -12.92
C ASP A 93 -3.35 9.09 -12.87
N HIS A 94 -4.43 9.42 -12.16
CA HIS A 94 -4.97 10.78 -12.06
C HIS A 94 -4.71 11.45 -10.70
N ALA A 95 -4.09 10.74 -9.77
CA ALA A 95 -3.90 11.20 -8.41
C ALA A 95 -2.46 11.63 -8.12
N ASN A 96 -2.31 12.46 -7.09
CA ASN A 96 -1.02 12.68 -6.47
C ASN A 96 -0.58 11.40 -5.76
N ILE A 97 0.34 10.66 -6.39
CA ILE A 97 0.80 9.34 -5.95
C ILE A 97 1.29 9.30 -4.50
N LYS A 98 1.94 10.37 -4.01
CA LYS A 98 2.40 10.44 -2.61
C LYS A 98 1.23 10.42 -1.64
N ARG A 99 0.23 11.28 -1.89
CA ARG A 99 -0.97 11.36 -1.04
C ARG A 99 -1.82 10.12 -1.15
N PHE A 100 -1.94 9.58 -2.36
CA PHE A 100 -2.70 8.37 -2.63
C PHE A 100 -2.12 7.18 -1.85
N PHE A 101 -0.82 6.93 -1.97
CA PHE A 101 -0.14 5.86 -1.25
C PHE A 101 -0.19 6.06 0.28
N ALA A 102 0.12 7.27 0.76
CA ALA A 102 0.08 7.57 2.19
C ALA A 102 -1.31 7.36 2.80
N THR A 103 -2.37 7.74 2.07
CA THR A 103 -3.76 7.49 2.51
C THR A 103 -4.04 5.99 2.59
N GLY A 104 -3.64 5.21 1.59
CA GLY A 104 -3.82 3.75 1.60
C GLY A 104 -3.19 3.10 2.83
N VAL A 105 -1.92 3.44 3.11
CA VAL A 105 -1.19 2.90 4.26
C VAL A 105 -1.80 3.37 5.58
N LEU A 106 -2.13 4.66 5.71
CA LEU A 106 -2.72 5.22 6.92
C LEU A 106 -4.07 4.60 7.26
N VAL A 107 -4.98 4.54 6.28
CA VAL A 107 -6.31 3.95 6.50
C VAL A 107 -6.20 2.46 6.79
N SER A 108 -5.30 1.75 6.11
CA SER A 108 -5.01 0.35 6.39
C SER A 108 -4.52 0.13 7.83
N ALA A 109 -3.65 1.00 8.35
CA ALA A 109 -3.19 0.95 9.74
C ALA A 109 -4.34 1.22 10.73
N LEU A 110 -5.19 2.22 10.45
CA LEU A 110 -6.36 2.52 11.28
C LEU A 110 -7.37 1.37 11.31
N ILE A 111 -7.58 0.70 10.18
CA ILE A 111 -8.44 -0.49 10.11
C ILE A 111 -7.87 -1.62 10.98
N ASN A 112 -6.57 -1.89 10.88
CA ASN A 112 -5.94 -2.91 11.73
C ASN A 112 -6.09 -2.59 13.22
N LEU A 113 -5.95 -1.32 13.63
CA LEU A 113 -6.22 -0.90 15.00
C LEU A 113 -7.68 -1.10 15.38
N ALA A 114 -8.60 -0.73 14.50
CA ALA A 114 -10.04 -0.85 14.76
C ALA A 114 -10.49 -2.31 14.95
N MET A 115 -9.85 -3.27 14.27
CA MET A 115 -10.13 -4.70 14.44
C MET A 115 -9.87 -5.18 15.86
N GLY A 116 -8.90 -4.59 16.57
CA GLY A 116 -8.58 -4.96 17.96
C GLY A 116 -9.69 -4.63 18.97
N TRP A 117 -10.67 -3.82 18.63
CA TRP A 117 -11.76 -3.43 19.54
C TRP A 117 -13.05 -4.28 19.40
N SER A 118 -13.07 -5.25 18.52
CA SER A 118 -14.26 -6.08 18.30
C SER A 118 -13.88 -7.52 18.08
N THR A 119 -14.72 -8.44 18.56
CA THR A 119 -14.64 -9.89 18.29
C THR A 119 -15.80 -10.37 17.43
N LEU A 120 -16.57 -9.44 16.85
CA LEU A 120 -17.72 -9.77 16.00
C LEU A 120 -17.23 -10.15 14.59
N LEU A 121 -17.60 -11.33 14.11
CA LEU A 121 -17.23 -11.84 12.79
C LEU A 121 -17.48 -10.84 11.66
N TRP A 122 -18.68 -10.29 11.57
CA TRP A 122 -19.04 -9.38 10.48
C TRP A 122 -18.28 -8.05 10.51
N VAL A 123 -17.90 -7.58 11.69
CA VAL A 123 -17.04 -6.39 11.84
C VAL A 123 -15.66 -6.69 11.23
N TRP A 124 -15.10 -7.87 11.51
CA TRP A 124 -13.82 -8.29 10.95
C TRP A 124 -13.89 -8.50 9.43
N VAL A 125 -14.96 -9.14 8.94
CA VAL A 125 -15.16 -9.33 7.49
C VAL A 125 -15.19 -7.99 6.75
N ILE A 126 -15.96 -7.02 7.27
CA ILE A 126 -16.09 -5.69 6.67
C ILE A 126 -14.76 -4.92 6.75
N LEU A 127 -14.16 -4.85 7.93
CA LEU A 127 -12.90 -4.12 8.13
C LEU A 127 -11.76 -4.74 7.31
N TRP A 128 -11.66 -6.07 7.28
CA TRP A 128 -10.61 -6.74 6.52
C TRP A 128 -10.82 -6.62 5.00
N GLY A 129 -12.06 -6.62 4.53
CA GLY A 129 -12.41 -6.29 3.16
C GLY A 129 -12.01 -4.85 2.81
N LEU A 130 -12.34 -3.87 3.66
CA LEU A 130 -11.89 -2.48 3.49
C LEU A 130 -10.37 -2.37 3.49
N ASN A 131 -9.68 -3.10 4.37
CA ASN A 131 -8.23 -3.19 4.35
C ASN A 131 -7.72 -3.63 2.97
N GLY A 132 -8.36 -4.64 2.37
CA GLY A 132 -8.06 -5.09 1.01
C GLY A 132 -8.14 -3.97 -0.03
N TRP A 133 -9.18 -3.13 0.02
CA TRP A 133 -9.33 -1.98 -0.87
C TRP A 133 -8.16 -1.00 -0.75
N PHE A 134 -7.83 -0.58 0.47
CA PHE A 134 -6.75 0.41 0.72
C PHE A 134 -5.35 -0.17 0.47
N GLN A 135 -5.15 -1.46 0.70
CA GLN A 135 -3.93 -2.17 0.30
C GLN A 135 -3.77 -2.20 -1.23
N GLY A 136 -4.88 -2.16 -1.97
CA GLY A 136 -4.90 -2.04 -3.43
C GLY A 136 -4.31 -0.73 -3.97
N PHE A 137 -4.02 0.28 -3.13
CA PHE A 137 -3.36 1.53 -3.53
C PHE A 137 -1.87 1.36 -3.81
N GLY A 138 -1.21 0.41 -3.17
CA GLY A 138 0.25 0.29 -3.18
C GLY A 138 0.86 -0.07 -4.54
N ALA A 139 0.40 -1.15 -5.15
CA ALA A 139 0.97 -1.64 -6.41
C ALA A 139 0.78 -0.67 -7.59
N PRO A 140 -0.42 -0.09 -7.83
CA PRO A 140 -0.60 0.93 -8.86
C PRO A 140 0.30 2.15 -8.64
N THR A 141 0.41 2.64 -7.41
CA THR A 141 1.29 3.77 -7.07
C THR A 141 2.74 3.48 -7.44
N GLY A 142 3.26 2.29 -7.12
CA GLY A 142 4.61 1.89 -7.50
C GLY A 142 4.80 1.85 -9.01
N ALA A 143 3.85 1.27 -9.75
CA ALA A 143 3.91 1.19 -11.20
C ALA A 143 3.89 2.59 -11.86
N VAL A 144 2.99 3.48 -11.44
CA VAL A 144 2.92 4.87 -11.93
C VAL A 144 4.19 5.64 -11.58
N ALA A 145 4.71 5.51 -10.36
CA ALA A 145 5.96 6.15 -9.96
C ALA A 145 7.13 5.69 -10.83
N LEU A 146 7.26 4.39 -11.07
CA LEU A 146 8.32 3.85 -11.92
C LEU A 146 8.16 4.28 -13.38
N SER A 147 6.96 4.33 -13.92
CA SER A 147 6.73 4.75 -15.30
C SER A 147 7.05 6.23 -15.53
N ASN A 148 6.78 7.09 -14.56
CA ASN A 148 6.99 8.53 -14.68
C ASN A 148 8.44 8.96 -14.46
N TRP A 149 9.23 8.20 -13.69
CA TRP A 149 10.57 8.61 -13.28
C TRP A 149 11.71 7.81 -13.86
N PHE A 150 11.41 6.66 -14.49
CA PHE A 150 12.43 5.78 -15.05
C PHE A 150 12.14 5.44 -16.51
N SER A 151 13.19 5.55 -17.34
CA SER A 151 13.10 5.22 -18.77
C SER A 151 12.77 3.73 -18.98
N ASN A 152 12.24 3.38 -20.15
CA ASN A 152 11.91 1.99 -20.48
C ASN A 152 13.12 1.04 -20.35
N ARG A 153 14.35 1.55 -20.61
CA ARG A 153 15.59 0.76 -20.51
C ARG A 153 15.96 0.43 -19.06
N GLU A 154 15.64 1.32 -18.12
CA GLU A 154 16.00 1.19 -16.71
C GLU A 154 14.87 0.63 -15.85
N ARG A 155 13.63 0.74 -16.32
CA ARG A 155 12.43 0.42 -15.53
C ARG A 155 12.44 -0.99 -14.98
N GLY A 156 12.88 -1.98 -15.75
CA GLY A 156 12.98 -3.37 -15.30
C GLY A 156 13.90 -3.54 -14.09
N ARG A 157 15.07 -2.86 -14.09
CA ARG A 157 16.00 -2.89 -12.95
C ARG A 157 15.37 -2.30 -11.68
N TYR A 158 14.74 -1.13 -11.80
CA TYR A 158 14.12 -0.46 -10.66
C TYR A 158 12.84 -1.18 -10.18
N TYR A 159 12.11 -1.83 -11.09
CA TYR A 159 11.03 -2.73 -10.73
C TYR A 159 11.53 -3.92 -9.91
N GLY A 160 12.67 -4.52 -10.31
CA GLY A 160 13.31 -5.57 -9.53
C GLY A 160 13.69 -5.12 -8.11
N ILE A 161 14.28 -3.93 -7.96
CA ILE A 161 14.59 -3.34 -6.65
C ILE A 161 13.31 -3.15 -5.82
N TRP A 162 12.27 -2.58 -6.42
CA TRP A 162 11.01 -2.38 -5.72
C TRP A 162 10.32 -3.69 -5.33
N SER A 163 10.42 -4.74 -6.16
CA SER A 163 9.81 -6.03 -5.87
C SER A 163 10.43 -6.74 -4.65
N VAL A 164 11.68 -6.42 -4.29
CA VAL A 164 12.32 -6.93 -3.06
C VAL A 164 11.52 -6.51 -1.81
N ALA A 165 10.81 -5.38 -1.86
CA ALA A 165 9.95 -4.93 -0.78
C ALA A 165 8.88 -5.96 -0.36
N HIS A 166 8.44 -6.81 -1.27
CA HIS A 166 7.49 -7.89 -0.99
C HIS A 166 8.11 -8.89 0.00
N SER A 167 9.22 -9.50 -0.38
CA SER A 167 9.86 -10.54 0.44
C SER A 167 10.38 -9.99 1.77
N VAL A 168 10.93 -8.77 1.77
CA VAL A 168 11.37 -8.11 3.00
C VAL A 168 10.18 -7.79 3.90
N GLY A 169 9.08 -7.28 3.34
CA GLY A 169 7.87 -6.97 4.09
C GLY A 169 7.19 -8.22 4.66
N GLU A 170 7.18 -9.32 3.91
CA GLU A 170 6.72 -10.63 4.39
C GLU A 170 7.58 -11.10 5.57
N GLY A 171 8.90 -11.12 5.41
CA GLY A 171 9.82 -11.51 6.47
C GLY A 171 9.67 -10.64 7.72
N LEU A 172 9.59 -9.31 7.57
CA LEU A 172 9.36 -8.38 8.67
C LEU A 172 8.04 -8.67 9.41
N THR A 173 6.99 -9.08 8.70
CA THR A 173 5.71 -9.41 9.34
C THR A 173 5.87 -10.52 10.34
N PHE A 174 6.56 -11.60 9.98
CA PHE A 174 6.78 -12.73 10.90
C PHE A 174 7.72 -12.38 12.05
N LEU A 175 8.70 -11.49 11.84
CA LEU A 175 9.61 -11.07 12.90
C LEU A 175 8.96 -10.13 13.92
N VAL A 176 8.03 -9.27 13.46
CA VAL A 176 7.44 -8.22 14.31
C VAL A 176 6.12 -8.66 14.94
N VAL A 177 5.35 -9.52 14.26
CA VAL A 177 3.99 -9.89 14.66
C VAL A 177 3.97 -11.28 15.33
N ALA A 178 4.97 -12.13 15.09
CA ALA A 178 5.02 -13.43 15.75
C ALA A 178 5.19 -13.25 17.26
N PRO A 179 4.42 -13.98 18.10
CA PRO A 179 4.51 -13.94 19.55
C PRO A 179 5.81 -14.55 20.04
#